data_70b0f81d727a9ac66be1350213393d9d
#
_entry.id   70b0f81d727a9ac66be1350213393d9d
#
_cell.length_a   1.000
_cell.length_b   1.000
_cell.length_c   1.000
_cell.angle_alpha   90.00
_cell.angle_beta   90.00
_cell.angle_gamma   90.00
#
_symmetry.space_group_name_H-M   'P 1'
#
loop_
_entity.id
_entity.type
_entity.pdbx_description
1 polymer ?
#
loop_
_entity_poly.entity_id
_entity_poly.type
_entity_poly.pdbx_seq_one_letter_code
_entity_poly.pdbx_strand_id
1 'polypeptide(L)'
;MKRAFVLGAVVALAFAAPAFADEDVMASRYGNTTDSVDSQGIHTKLYYSADHTFKADVGGMQVHGTWKADGGTICLTFVDPPANLPSTMPNPTCLPVVAHKVGDTWTTGEGPMKRTVSLKAGIQ
;
A
#
# COMPACT_ATOMS: atom_id res chain seq x y z
N MET A 1 -52.21 -24.06 17.86
CA MET A 1 -51.74 -23.88 17.74
C MET A 1 -51.00 -23.41 17.45
N LYS A 2 -50.46 -23.06 17.30
CA LYS A 2 -49.72 -22.60 17.01
C LYS A 2 -48.71 -22.48 16.90
N ARG A 3 -48.11 -22.19 16.43
CA ARG A 3 -47.19 -22.06 16.22
C ARG A 3 -46.35 -21.45 16.00
N ALA A 4 -45.83 -21.04 16.00
CA ALA A 4 -44.97 -20.56 15.96
C ALA A 4 -44.00 -20.62 15.39
N PHE A 5 -43.46 -20.18 14.95
CA PHE A 5 -42.47 -20.10 14.46
C PHE A 5 -41.58 -19.47 14.29
N VAL A 6 -41.02 -19.24 14.31
CA VAL A 6 -40.08 -18.95 14.35
C VAL A 6 -39.27 -18.91 13.58
N LEU A 7 -38.93 -18.44 13.11
CA LEU A 7 -38.16 -18.25 12.50
C LEU A 7 -37.16 -17.97 12.51
N GLY A 8 -36.52 -18.08 12.63
CA GLY A 8 -35.42 -18.12 12.65
C GLY A 8 -34.66 -17.43 11.86
N ALA A 9 -34.59 -16.50 11.95
CA ALA A 9 -33.96 -15.77 11.20
C ALA A 9 -32.65 -15.86 11.19
N VAL A 10 -32.19 -16.32 10.51
CA VAL A 10 -31.05 -16.40 10.39
C VAL A 10 -30.34 -15.57 9.90
N VAL A 11 -29.80 -15.00 10.20
CA VAL A 11 -29.03 -14.22 9.87
C VAL A 11 -27.89 -14.52 9.42
N ALA A 12 -27.78 -14.62 8.43
CA ALA A 12 -26.68 -14.89 7.91
C ALA A 12 -25.70 -13.95 7.99
N LEU A 13 -25.00 -14.00 8.63
CA LEU A 13 -24.09 -13.22 8.68
C LEU A 13 -23.11 -13.39 7.92
N ALA A 14 -23.14 -13.13 6.98
CA ALA A 14 -22.22 -13.16 6.20
C ALA A 14 -21.13 -12.36 6.55
N PHE A 15 -20.25 -12.74 6.81
CA PHE A 15 -19.27 -12.09 7.00
C PHE A 15 -18.39 -12.11 6.11
N ALA A 16 -18.45 -11.59 5.23
CA ALA A 16 -17.51 -11.27 4.42
C ALA A 16 -16.45 -10.68 5.14
N ALA A 17 -15.33 -11.05 4.90
CA ALA A 17 -14.23 -10.36 5.31
C ALA A 17 -14.41 -8.95 4.92
N PRO A 18 -14.12 -8.06 5.70
CA PRO A 18 -14.35 -6.71 5.40
C PRO A 18 -13.50 -6.36 4.25
N ALA A 19 -14.10 -5.96 3.24
CA ALA A 19 -13.36 -5.41 2.20
C ALA A 19 -13.06 -4.04 2.69
N PHE A 20 -11.87 -3.74 3.02
CA PHE A 20 -11.51 -2.39 3.30
C PHE A 20 -11.62 -1.61 2.01
N ALA A 21 -12.15 -0.45 2.04
CA ALA A 21 -12.03 0.47 0.93
C ALA A 21 -10.54 0.71 0.68
N ASP A 22 -10.18 1.02 -0.54
CA ASP A 22 -8.77 1.19 -0.89
C ASP A 22 -8.10 2.24 -0.03
N GLU A 23 -8.80 3.29 0.33
CA GLU A 23 -8.23 4.30 1.20
C GLU A 23 -7.97 3.78 2.60
N ASP A 24 -8.77 2.84 3.08
CA ASP A 24 -8.54 2.25 4.39
C ASP A 24 -7.28 1.41 4.39
N VAL A 25 -6.95 0.79 3.27
CA VAL A 25 -5.74 0.02 3.15
C VAL A 25 -4.53 0.93 3.28
N MET A 26 -4.64 2.17 2.85
CA MET A 26 -3.56 3.13 2.89
C MET A 26 -3.48 3.91 4.20
N ALA A 27 -4.54 3.88 5.01
CA ALA A 27 -4.64 4.79 6.16
C ALA A 27 -3.48 4.68 7.13
N SER A 28 -2.97 3.50 7.38
CA SER A 28 -1.86 3.32 8.32
C SER A 28 -0.55 3.91 7.79
N ARG A 29 -0.50 4.24 6.52
CA ARG A 29 0.72 4.77 5.91
C ARG A 29 0.81 6.29 6.01
N TYR A 30 -0.32 6.96 6.24
CA TYR A 30 -0.31 8.42 6.30
C TYR A 30 0.45 8.87 7.55
N GLY A 31 1.39 9.79 7.39
CA GLY A 31 2.18 10.30 8.51
C GLY A 31 3.27 9.34 8.98
N ASN A 32 3.44 8.23 8.30
CA ASN A 32 4.45 7.21 8.63
C ASN A 32 5.37 7.00 7.44
N THR A 33 6.38 6.17 7.60
CA THR A 33 7.36 5.91 6.56
C THR A 33 7.22 4.47 6.08
N THR A 34 7.02 4.30 4.78
CA THR A 34 7.08 2.99 4.15
C THR A 34 8.49 2.83 3.58
N ASP A 35 9.29 1.97 4.20
CA ASP A 35 10.68 1.80 3.81
C ASP A 35 10.80 0.49 3.05
N SER A 36 11.26 0.51 1.83
CA SER A 36 11.40 -0.69 1.04
C SER A 36 12.83 -0.84 0.53
N VAL A 37 13.26 -2.10 0.42
CA VAL A 37 14.58 -2.43 -0.12
C VAL A 37 14.34 -3.35 -1.30
N ASP A 38 14.82 -2.98 -2.46
CA ASP A 38 14.60 -3.80 -3.66
C ASP A 38 15.69 -4.88 -3.78
N SER A 39 15.60 -5.66 -4.85
CA SER A 39 16.53 -6.77 -5.06
C SER A 39 17.96 -6.32 -5.30
N GLN A 40 18.16 -5.04 -5.59
CA GLN A 40 19.50 -4.47 -5.80
C GLN A 40 20.02 -3.78 -4.55
N GLY A 41 19.29 -3.84 -3.46
CA GLY A 41 19.68 -3.19 -2.22
C GLY A 41 19.39 -1.70 -2.16
N ILE A 42 18.62 -1.18 -3.10
CA ILE A 42 18.28 0.23 -3.11
C ILE A 42 17.13 0.46 -2.13
N HIS A 43 17.32 1.39 -1.22
CA HIS A 43 16.29 1.76 -0.26
C HIS A 43 15.40 2.85 -0.85
N THR A 44 14.11 2.69 -0.68
CA THR A 44 13.13 3.70 -1.06
C THR A 44 12.27 3.98 0.15
N LYS A 45 12.22 5.24 0.57
CA LYS A 45 11.32 5.66 1.64
C LYS A 45 10.16 6.38 0.99
N LEU A 46 8.95 5.94 1.30
CA LEU A 46 7.75 6.52 0.72
C LEU A 46 6.92 7.16 1.81
N TYR A 47 6.38 8.32 1.52
CA TYR A 47 5.56 9.08 2.45
C TYR A 47 4.25 9.40 1.74
N TYR A 48 3.20 8.68 2.10
CA TYR A 48 1.89 8.84 1.45
C TYR A 48 1.04 9.84 2.21
N SER A 49 0.29 10.62 1.47
CA SER A 49 -0.66 11.58 2.05
C SER A 49 -2.09 11.25 1.62
N ALA A 50 -3.03 11.59 2.48
CA ALA A 50 -4.43 11.27 2.24
C ALA A 50 -5.00 12.01 1.02
N ASP A 51 -4.35 13.06 0.55
CA ASP A 51 -4.77 13.78 -0.64
C ASP A 51 -4.32 13.11 -1.93
N HIS A 52 -3.83 11.86 -1.83
CA HIS A 52 -3.38 11.06 -2.97
C HIS A 52 -2.07 11.56 -3.58
N THR A 53 -1.27 12.26 -2.81
CA THR A 53 0.09 12.60 -3.22
C THR A 53 1.07 11.76 -2.43
N PHE A 54 2.29 11.64 -2.93
CA PHE A 54 3.36 11.00 -2.19
C PHE A 54 4.67 11.72 -2.45
N LYS A 55 5.60 11.53 -1.53
CA LYS A 55 6.98 11.90 -1.70
C LYS A 55 7.81 10.65 -1.46
N ALA A 56 8.97 10.57 -2.05
CA ALA A 56 9.82 9.42 -1.86
C ALA A 56 11.28 9.82 -1.95
N ASP A 57 12.09 9.05 -1.24
CA ASP A 57 13.54 9.14 -1.32
C ASP A 57 13.97 7.80 -1.90
N VAL A 58 14.50 7.80 -3.11
CA VAL A 58 14.91 6.60 -3.81
C VAL A 58 16.43 6.59 -3.87
N GLY A 59 17.06 5.90 -2.93
CA GLY A 59 18.51 5.84 -2.92
C GLY A 59 19.17 7.22 -2.78
N GLY A 60 18.53 8.13 -2.06
CA GLY A 60 19.01 9.49 -1.90
C GLY A 60 18.43 10.49 -2.89
N MET A 61 17.65 10.02 -3.86
CA MET A 61 17.06 10.85 -4.88
C MET A 61 15.64 11.20 -4.51
N GLN A 62 15.30 12.46 -4.48
CA GLN A 62 13.95 12.89 -4.08
C GLN A 62 13.02 12.86 -5.28
N VAL A 63 11.88 12.21 -5.12
CA VAL A 63 10.83 12.19 -6.15
C VAL A 63 9.49 12.44 -5.49
N HIS A 64 8.51 12.78 -6.29
CA HIS A 64 7.15 12.98 -5.79
C HIS A 64 6.16 12.67 -6.89
N GLY A 65 4.91 12.59 -6.52
CA GLY A 65 3.86 12.31 -7.49
C GLY A 65 2.53 12.07 -6.83
N THR A 66 1.70 11.30 -7.50
CA THR A 66 0.36 10.97 -7.03
C THR A 66 0.21 9.46 -6.95
N TRP A 67 -0.70 9.01 -6.09
CA TRP A 67 -0.98 7.59 -5.97
C TRP A 67 -2.47 7.32 -6.14
N LYS A 68 -2.77 6.10 -6.56
CA LYS A 68 -4.12 5.64 -6.69
C LYS A 68 -4.15 4.19 -6.28
N ALA A 69 -5.06 3.82 -5.42
CA ALA A 69 -5.24 2.44 -5.00
C ALA A 69 -6.58 1.93 -5.50
N ASP A 70 -6.57 0.75 -6.12
CA ASP A 70 -7.78 0.21 -6.69
C ASP A 70 -7.65 -1.29 -6.82
N GLY A 71 -8.59 -2.02 -6.25
CA GLY A 71 -8.64 -3.47 -6.42
C GLY A 71 -7.43 -4.20 -5.88
N GLY A 72 -6.83 -3.73 -4.82
CA GLY A 72 -5.66 -4.39 -4.24
C GLY A 72 -4.35 -4.03 -4.89
N THR A 73 -4.35 -3.00 -5.73
CA THR A 73 -3.14 -2.52 -6.39
C THR A 73 -2.98 -1.04 -6.12
N ILE A 74 -1.76 -0.60 -5.84
CA ILE A 74 -1.46 0.81 -5.74
C ILE A 74 -0.57 1.17 -6.92
N CYS A 75 -0.88 2.25 -7.60
CA CYS A 75 -0.08 2.75 -8.71
C CYS A 75 0.46 4.13 -8.34
N LEU A 76 1.75 4.29 -8.50
CA LEU A 76 2.44 5.54 -8.22
C LEU A 76 2.80 6.18 -9.54
N THR A 77 2.37 7.42 -9.75
CA THR A 77 2.73 8.17 -10.94
C THR A 77 3.69 9.27 -10.51
N PHE A 78 4.89 9.26 -11.07
CA PHE A 78 5.92 10.23 -10.72
C PHE A 78 5.72 11.50 -11.54
N VAL A 79 5.86 12.65 -10.89
CA VAL A 79 5.77 13.94 -11.55
C VAL A 79 7.20 14.44 -11.76
N ASP A 80 7.54 14.77 -12.99
CA ASP A 80 8.88 15.24 -13.36
C ASP A 80 9.98 14.33 -12.80
N PRO A 81 9.92 13.02 -13.11
CA PRO A 81 10.88 12.11 -12.52
C PRO A 81 12.29 12.38 -13.06
N PRO A 82 13.32 12.20 -12.22
CA PRO A 82 14.68 12.29 -12.71
C PRO A 82 14.97 11.18 -13.72
N ALA A 83 15.85 11.43 -14.65
CA ALA A 83 16.12 10.50 -15.73
C ALA A 83 16.78 9.22 -15.23
N ASN A 84 17.40 9.26 -14.08
CA ASN A 84 18.14 8.12 -13.54
C ASN A 84 17.39 7.32 -12.49
N LEU A 85 16.07 7.31 -12.53
CA LEU A 85 15.32 6.41 -11.66
C LEU A 85 15.71 4.97 -11.97
N PRO A 86 15.77 4.11 -10.95
CA PRO A 86 16.08 2.70 -11.20
C PRO A 86 15.08 2.05 -12.15
N SER A 87 15.53 1.09 -12.92
CA SER A 87 14.65 0.38 -13.85
C SER A 87 13.58 -0.43 -13.14
N THR A 88 13.73 -0.66 -11.83
CA THR A 88 12.72 -1.32 -11.02
C THR A 88 11.56 -0.39 -10.68
N MET A 89 11.61 0.87 -11.12
CA MET A 89 10.58 1.86 -10.86
C MET A 89 10.13 2.52 -12.16
N PRO A 90 9.36 1.80 -12.97
CA PRO A 90 8.80 2.42 -14.19
C PRO A 90 7.76 3.47 -13.80
N ASN A 91 7.39 4.31 -14.73
CA ASN A 91 6.36 5.33 -14.50
C ASN A 91 5.13 5.03 -15.35
N PRO A 92 4.00 4.63 -14.75
CA PRO A 92 3.78 4.49 -13.31
C PRO A 92 4.29 3.15 -12.77
N THR A 93 4.52 3.10 -11.48
CA THR A 93 4.88 1.86 -10.81
C THR A 93 3.67 1.35 -10.07
N CYS A 94 3.23 0.15 -10.39
CA CYS A 94 2.05 -0.45 -9.76
C CYS A 94 2.47 -1.68 -8.96
N LEU A 95 1.99 -1.77 -7.74
CA LEU A 95 2.38 -2.82 -6.80
C LEU A 95 1.15 -3.35 -6.08
N PRO A 96 1.17 -4.61 -5.68
CA PRO A 96 0.10 -5.09 -4.81
C PRO A 96 0.09 -4.30 -3.51
N VAL A 97 -1.09 -4.04 -2.97
CA VAL A 97 -1.21 -3.35 -1.71
C VAL A 97 -2.18 -4.10 -0.81
N VAL A 98 -1.78 -4.27 0.44
CA VAL A 98 -2.62 -4.85 1.47
C VAL A 98 -2.47 -4.01 2.69
N ALA A 99 -3.45 -4.08 3.56
CA ALA A 99 -3.40 -3.31 4.79
C ALA A 99 -2.29 -3.85 5.70
N HIS A 100 -1.52 -2.96 6.25
CA HIS A 100 -0.49 -3.27 7.22
C HIS A 100 -0.56 -2.25 8.35
N LYS A 101 0.14 -2.52 9.42
CA LYS A 101 0.21 -1.58 10.54
C LYS A 101 1.65 -1.27 10.85
N VAL A 102 1.86 -0.20 11.57
CA VAL A 102 3.20 0.21 11.98
C VAL A 102 3.86 -0.95 12.73
N GLY A 103 5.07 -1.25 12.35
CA GLY A 103 5.84 -2.37 12.89
C GLY A 103 5.86 -3.58 12.01
N ASP A 104 4.99 -3.66 11.00
CA ASP A 104 4.97 -4.80 10.09
C ASP A 104 6.14 -4.75 9.12
N THR A 105 6.62 -5.93 8.73
CA THR A 105 7.58 -6.10 7.65
C THR A 105 7.06 -7.21 6.76
N TRP A 106 7.10 -7.01 5.48
CA TRP A 106 6.59 -8.00 4.52
C TRP A 106 7.38 -7.92 3.22
N THR A 107 7.14 -8.87 2.34
CA THR A 107 7.75 -8.85 1.02
C THR A 107 6.67 -8.72 -0.02
N THR A 108 6.99 -8.10 -1.15
CA THR A 108 6.08 -7.97 -2.26
C THR A 108 6.88 -8.09 -3.54
N GLY A 109 6.24 -8.52 -4.61
CA GLY A 109 6.88 -8.73 -5.89
C GLY A 109 7.64 -10.03 -5.93
N GLU A 110 8.18 -10.34 -7.09
CA GLU A 110 8.93 -11.58 -7.29
C GLU A 110 10.10 -11.33 -8.21
N GLY A 111 11.11 -12.17 -8.09
CA GLY A 111 12.30 -12.05 -8.93
C GLY A 111 12.98 -10.71 -8.76
N PRO A 112 13.32 -10.06 -9.87
CA PRO A 112 14.00 -8.77 -9.79
C PRO A 112 13.11 -7.65 -9.23
N MET A 113 11.79 -7.87 -9.13
CA MET A 113 10.88 -6.88 -8.58
C MET A 113 10.58 -7.11 -7.10
N LYS A 114 11.23 -8.08 -6.48
CA LYS A 114 10.99 -8.39 -5.08
C LYS A 114 11.49 -7.26 -4.19
N ARG A 115 10.70 -6.89 -3.22
CA ARG A 115 11.05 -5.86 -2.26
C ARG A 115 10.68 -6.32 -0.86
N THR A 116 11.49 -5.92 0.10
CA THR A 116 11.18 -6.11 1.52
C THR A 116 10.75 -4.75 2.05
N VAL A 117 9.55 -4.70 2.61
CA VAL A 117 8.92 -3.44 3.00
C VAL A 117 8.66 -3.44 4.48
N SER A 118 8.90 -2.31 5.13
CA SER A 118 8.61 -2.12 6.54
C SER A 118 7.82 -0.83 6.71
N LEU A 119 6.84 -0.84 7.60
CA LEU A 119 6.07 0.36 7.91
C LEU A 119 6.53 0.87 9.27
N LYS A 120 7.13 2.05 9.26
CA LYS A 120 7.76 2.63 10.45
C LYS A 120 7.00 3.86 10.91
N ALA A 121 6.95 4.05 12.22
CA ALA A 121 6.22 5.16 12.80
C ALA A 121 6.88 6.49 12.47
N GLY A 122 6.08 7.48 12.16
CA GLY A 122 6.53 8.85 11.93
C GLY A 122 7.28 8.98 10.61
N ILE A 123 7.78 10.18 10.37
CA ILE A 123 8.55 10.48 9.16
C ILE A 123 10.01 10.29 9.49
N GLN A 124 10.64 9.39 8.79
CA GLN A 124 12.02 9.02 9.09
C GLN A 124 12.97 9.30 7.95
#